data_81e5e91599e6de77c22a91f35b0be2b3
#
_entry.id   81e5e91599e6de77c22a91f35b0be2b3
#
_cell.length_a   1.000
_cell.length_b   1.000
_cell.length_c   1.000
_cell.angle_alpha   90.00
_cell.angle_beta   90.00
_cell.angle_gamma   90.00
#
_symmetry.space_group_name_H-M   'P 1'
#
loop_
_entity.id
_entity.type
_entity.pdbx_description
1 polymer ?
#
loop_
_entity_poly.entity_id
_entity_poly.type
_entity_poly.pdbx_seq_one_letter_code
_entity_poly.pdbx_strand_id
1 'polypeptide(L)'
;MENFKGGKEAAEILGVHQRTLHLWDSKGLIETIRTPGNKRLYNVDKFLIDKKCKENICSNLDNLDNEEKLKIAYVRVSSQNQKDDLERQKQLMIQKYPKHLIIEEIGSGLNLNKRGIKKIIHLAIAGKIEELVVAHRDRLTRFGFELIEEIITKYSKGKIIIISEPEKLEPEEEIVKDIMAIMDVYVAKINGLRKYKKQEKSEKNA
;
A
#
# COMPACT_ATOMS: atom_id res chain seq x y z
N MET A 1 -5.30 19.88 -25.39
CA MET A 1 -3.82 20.04 -25.36
C MET A 1 -3.35 19.74 -23.96
N GLU A 2 -2.44 18.80 -23.80
CA GLU A 2 -1.87 18.49 -22.48
C GLU A 2 -1.05 19.69 -22.01
N ASN A 3 -1.36 20.18 -20.80
CA ASN A 3 -0.80 21.42 -20.25
C ASN A 3 0.39 21.10 -19.36
N PHE A 4 1.57 20.99 -19.97
CA PHE A 4 2.82 20.75 -19.22
C PHE A 4 3.34 22.04 -18.61
N LYS A 5 3.63 22.03 -17.32
CA LYS A 5 4.09 23.16 -16.51
C LYS A 5 5.56 23.07 -16.17
N GLY A 6 6.24 24.24 -16.13
CA GLY A 6 7.63 24.34 -15.66
C GLY A 6 7.76 23.96 -14.18
N GLY A 7 8.98 23.54 -13.78
CA GLY A 7 9.20 23.02 -12.42
C GLY A 7 8.81 24.00 -11.29
N LYS A 8 8.95 25.30 -11.50
CA LYS A 8 8.58 26.34 -10.51
C LYS A 8 7.05 26.45 -10.38
N GLU A 9 6.38 26.57 -11.51
CA GLU A 9 4.91 26.65 -11.59
C GLU A 9 4.24 25.36 -11.12
N ALA A 10 4.76 24.19 -11.53
CA ALA A 10 4.26 22.90 -11.08
C ALA A 10 4.42 22.71 -9.57
N ALA A 11 5.54 23.16 -8.98
CA ALA A 11 5.78 23.12 -7.54
C ALA A 11 4.78 23.97 -6.77
N GLU A 12 4.48 25.16 -7.27
CA GLU A 12 3.52 26.09 -6.68
C GLU A 12 2.09 25.53 -6.73
N ILE A 13 1.65 25.04 -7.90
CA ILE A 13 0.30 24.45 -8.07
C ILE A 13 0.11 23.20 -7.18
N LEU A 14 1.15 22.37 -7.04
CA LEU A 14 1.08 21.13 -6.25
C LEU A 14 1.40 21.34 -4.76
N GLY A 15 1.76 22.56 -4.34
CA GLY A 15 2.11 22.88 -2.96
C GLY A 15 3.34 22.14 -2.44
N VAL A 16 4.34 21.85 -3.31
CA VAL A 16 5.52 21.07 -2.97
C VAL A 16 6.81 21.76 -3.40
N HIS A 17 7.93 21.39 -2.80
CA HIS A 17 9.23 21.90 -3.23
C HIS A 17 9.67 21.25 -4.57
N GLN A 18 10.39 21.99 -5.43
CA GLN A 18 10.87 21.48 -6.73
C GLN A 18 11.68 20.17 -6.61
N ARG A 19 12.42 19.99 -5.52
CA ARG A 19 13.16 18.75 -5.24
C ARG A 19 12.22 17.54 -5.14
N THR A 20 11.00 17.73 -4.64
CA THR A 20 9.99 16.69 -4.56
C THR A 20 9.49 16.30 -5.96
N LEU A 21 9.33 17.26 -6.88
CA LEU A 21 8.97 16.97 -8.28
C LEU A 21 10.07 16.17 -8.99
N HIS A 22 11.33 16.47 -8.73
CA HIS A 22 12.46 15.70 -9.26
C HIS A 22 12.46 14.25 -8.74
N LEU A 23 12.13 14.06 -7.44
CA LEU A 23 11.99 12.74 -6.85
C LEU A 23 10.79 11.97 -7.42
N TRP A 24 9.69 12.66 -7.70
CA TRP A 24 8.52 12.05 -8.32
C TRP A 24 8.77 11.66 -9.78
N ASP A 25 9.50 12.49 -10.53
CA ASP A 25 9.97 12.19 -11.88
C ASP A 25 10.86 10.93 -11.90
N SER A 26 11.87 10.87 -11.01
CA SER A 26 12.78 9.72 -10.92
C SER A 26 12.08 8.41 -10.50
N LYS A 27 10.94 8.51 -9.79
CA LYS A 27 10.10 7.37 -9.39
C LYS A 27 8.97 7.06 -10.36
N GLY A 28 8.85 7.80 -11.47
CA GLY A 28 7.75 7.64 -12.44
C GLY A 28 6.36 7.96 -11.87
N LEU A 29 6.28 8.77 -10.79
CA LEU A 29 5.03 9.13 -10.14
C LEU A 29 4.31 10.31 -10.81
N ILE A 30 5.03 11.12 -11.58
CA ILE A 30 4.51 12.23 -12.37
C ILE A 30 5.05 12.15 -13.79
N GLU A 31 4.17 12.33 -14.76
CA GLU A 31 4.57 12.34 -16.15
C GLU A 31 5.36 13.62 -16.48
N THR A 32 6.52 13.44 -17.11
CA THR A 32 7.40 14.54 -17.46
C THR A 32 7.88 14.43 -18.91
N ILE A 33 8.04 15.59 -19.55
CA ILE A 33 8.73 15.73 -20.83
C ILE A 33 9.94 16.64 -20.66
N ARG A 34 10.90 16.51 -21.57
CA ARG A 34 12.08 17.38 -21.60
C ARG A 34 12.04 18.28 -22.82
N THR A 35 12.26 19.56 -22.60
CA THR A 35 12.44 20.51 -23.68
C THR A 35 13.80 20.26 -24.41
N PRO A 36 14.00 20.77 -25.62
CA PRO A 36 15.29 20.68 -26.30
C PRO A 36 16.49 21.20 -25.47
N GLY A 37 16.25 22.15 -24.55
CA GLY A 37 17.22 22.65 -23.58
C GLY A 37 17.32 21.84 -22.29
N ASN A 38 16.85 20.58 -22.29
CA ASN A 38 16.87 19.64 -21.15
C ASN A 38 16.14 20.09 -19.87
N LYS A 39 15.25 21.09 -19.98
CA LYS A 39 14.37 21.50 -18.86
C LYS A 39 13.20 20.53 -18.73
N ARG A 40 12.84 20.16 -17.47
CA ARG A 40 11.70 19.32 -17.17
C ARG A 40 10.41 20.12 -17.20
N LEU A 41 9.40 19.57 -17.87
CA LEU A 41 8.03 20.04 -17.79
C LEU A 41 7.17 18.89 -17.24
N TYR A 42 6.25 19.22 -16.34
CA TYR A 42 5.45 18.25 -15.58
C TYR A 42 3.98 18.32 -15.99
N ASN A 43 3.35 17.17 -16.21
CA ASN A 43 1.92 17.07 -16.48
C ASN A 43 1.15 17.14 -15.16
N VAL A 44 0.91 18.37 -14.70
CA VAL A 44 0.24 18.64 -13.42
C VAL A 44 -1.23 18.22 -13.46
N ASP A 45 -1.91 18.47 -14.57
CA ASP A 45 -3.34 18.17 -14.72
C ASP A 45 -3.59 16.66 -14.63
N LYS A 46 -2.80 15.86 -15.34
CA LYS A 46 -2.89 14.40 -15.29
C LYS A 46 -2.57 13.88 -13.87
N PHE A 47 -1.53 14.43 -13.24
CA PHE A 47 -1.18 14.06 -11.87
C PHE A 47 -2.31 14.37 -10.87
N LEU A 48 -2.97 15.53 -11.00
CA LEU A 48 -4.11 15.90 -10.16
C LEU A 48 -5.34 15.03 -10.47
N ILE A 49 -5.58 14.67 -11.73
CA ILE A 49 -6.64 13.73 -12.12
C ILE A 49 -6.36 12.36 -11.54
N ASP A 50 -5.15 11.82 -11.71
CA ASP A 50 -4.74 10.54 -11.16
C ASP A 50 -4.80 10.53 -9.62
N LYS A 51 -4.44 11.64 -8.99
CA LYS A 51 -4.55 11.83 -7.55
C LYS A 51 -6.02 11.91 -7.13
N LYS A 52 -6.85 12.70 -7.83
CA LYS A 52 -8.30 12.76 -7.61
C LYS A 52 -9.00 11.44 -7.90
N CYS A 53 -8.60 10.69 -8.94
CA CYS A 53 -9.11 9.33 -9.17
C CYS A 53 -8.73 8.39 -8.01
N LYS A 54 -7.51 8.52 -7.47
CA LYS A 54 -7.08 7.75 -6.28
C LYS A 54 -7.77 8.23 -5.01
N GLU A 55 -8.02 9.53 -4.87
CA GLU A 55 -8.78 10.13 -3.75
C GLU A 55 -10.29 9.89 -3.92
N ASN A 56 -10.84 9.95 -5.15
CA ASN A 56 -12.24 9.63 -5.43
C ASN A 56 -12.57 8.14 -5.25
N ILE A 57 -11.60 7.24 -5.37
CA ILE A 57 -11.78 5.85 -4.91
C ILE A 57 -11.87 5.82 -3.37
N CYS A 58 -11.22 6.74 -2.66
CA CYS A 58 -11.39 6.91 -1.21
C CYS A 58 -12.65 7.76 -0.89
N SER A 59 -12.92 8.84 -1.60
CA SER A 59 -14.04 9.77 -1.33
C SER A 59 -15.39 9.29 -1.89
N ASN A 60 -15.42 8.44 -2.92
CA ASN A 60 -16.65 7.71 -3.29
C ASN A 60 -17.05 6.68 -2.25
N LEU A 61 -16.16 6.38 -1.29
CA LEU A 61 -16.49 5.56 -0.12
C LEU A 61 -17.08 6.41 1.01
N ASP A 62 -16.76 7.71 1.05
CA ASP A 62 -17.32 8.65 2.03
C ASP A 62 -18.72 9.17 1.61
N ASN A 63 -19.07 9.06 0.31
CA ASN A 63 -20.38 9.43 -0.24
C ASN A 63 -21.35 8.25 -0.40
N LEU A 64 -20.99 7.06 0.10
CA LEU A 64 -21.93 5.95 0.26
C LEU A 64 -22.74 6.16 1.55
N ASP A 65 -23.63 7.16 1.52
CA ASP A 65 -24.76 7.27 2.45
C ASP A 65 -25.79 6.13 2.26
N ASN A 66 -25.48 5.17 1.38
CA ASN A 66 -26.24 3.95 1.25
C ASN A 66 -25.79 2.94 2.30
N GLU A 67 -26.75 2.38 3.03
CA GLU A 67 -26.61 1.36 4.05
C GLU A 67 -26.01 0.02 3.54
N GLU A 68 -25.69 -0.08 2.25
CA GLU A 68 -25.10 -1.29 1.66
C GLU A 68 -23.64 -1.47 2.07
N LYS A 69 -23.41 -2.51 2.86
CA LYS A 69 -22.09 -2.94 3.22
C LYS A 69 -21.36 -3.54 2.01
N LEU A 70 -20.05 -3.40 1.99
CA LEU A 70 -19.19 -3.85 0.91
C LEU A 70 -18.74 -5.29 1.12
N LYS A 71 -18.73 -6.05 0.03
CA LYS A 71 -18.08 -7.34 -0.07
C LYS A 71 -16.72 -7.13 -0.72
N ILE A 72 -15.66 -7.56 -0.05
CA ILE A 72 -14.28 -7.29 -0.45
C ILE A 72 -13.54 -8.60 -0.62
N ALA A 73 -12.77 -8.76 -1.68
CA ALA A 73 -11.77 -9.81 -1.83
C ALA A 73 -10.37 -9.19 -1.85
N TYR A 74 -9.51 -9.67 -0.96
CA TYR A 74 -8.15 -9.18 -0.83
C TYR A 74 -7.15 -10.20 -1.34
N VAL A 75 -6.25 -9.74 -2.21
CA VAL A 75 -5.17 -10.54 -2.80
C VAL A 75 -3.82 -9.86 -2.58
N ARG A 76 -2.79 -10.65 -2.30
CA ARG A 76 -1.45 -10.13 -1.99
C ARG A 76 -0.34 -11.04 -2.48
N VAL A 77 0.74 -10.42 -2.95
CA VAL A 77 2.05 -11.06 -3.16
C VAL A 77 3.14 -10.25 -2.44
N SER A 78 4.26 -10.89 -2.11
CA SER A 78 5.32 -10.25 -1.34
C SER A 78 6.19 -9.30 -2.18
N SER A 79 6.34 -9.57 -3.48
CA SER A 79 7.25 -8.82 -4.37
C SER A 79 6.67 -8.55 -5.75
N GLN A 80 7.28 -7.59 -6.45
CA GLN A 80 6.94 -7.24 -7.83
C GLN A 80 7.18 -8.39 -8.82
N ASN A 81 8.09 -9.31 -8.52
CA ASN A 81 8.40 -10.45 -9.37
C ASN A 81 7.27 -11.49 -9.40
N GLN A 82 6.33 -11.40 -8.47
CA GLN A 82 5.19 -12.31 -8.34
C GLN A 82 3.88 -11.72 -8.93
N LYS A 83 4.00 -10.80 -9.90
CA LYS A 83 2.81 -10.20 -10.54
C LYS A 83 1.91 -11.23 -11.21
N ASP A 84 2.48 -12.24 -11.81
CA ASP A 84 1.71 -13.31 -12.47
C ASP A 84 0.92 -14.13 -11.46
N ASP A 85 1.46 -14.33 -10.25
CA ASP A 85 0.76 -14.97 -9.14
C ASP A 85 -0.37 -14.08 -8.61
N LEU A 86 -0.12 -12.77 -8.51
CA LEU A 86 -1.14 -11.79 -8.11
C LEU A 86 -2.31 -11.80 -9.09
N GLU A 87 -2.02 -11.79 -10.39
CA GLU A 87 -3.06 -11.82 -11.42
C GLU A 87 -3.85 -13.13 -11.39
N ARG A 88 -3.18 -14.28 -11.19
CA ARG A 88 -3.87 -15.58 -11.00
C ARG A 88 -4.79 -15.58 -9.78
N GLN A 89 -4.33 -15.04 -8.63
CA GLN A 89 -5.16 -14.90 -7.42
C GLN A 89 -6.37 -14.01 -7.70
N LYS A 90 -6.17 -12.88 -8.39
CA LYS A 90 -7.23 -11.95 -8.77
C LYS A 90 -8.27 -12.60 -9.68
N GLN A 91 -7.87 -13.31 -10.72
CA GLN A 91 -8.75 -14.03 -11.63
C GLN A 91 -9.60 -15.07 -10.89
N LEU A 92 -8.98 -15.84 -9.99
CA LEU A 92 -9.67 -16.79 -9.15
C LEU A 92 -10.74 -16.12 -8.27
N MET A 93 -10.39 -14.97 -7.66
CA MET A 93 -11.33 -14.21 -6.83
C MET A 93 -12.48 -13.64 -7.66
N ILE A 94 -12.23 -13.11 -8.85
CA ILE A 94 -13.26 -12.62 -9.76
C ILE A 94 -14.22 -13.76 -10.16
N GLN A 95 -13.68 -14.93 -10.44
CA GLN A 95 -14.48 -16.09 -10.84
C GLN A 95 -15.36 -16.62 -9.70
N LYS A 96 -14.80 -16.78 -8.50
CA LYS A 96 -15.50 -17.32 -7.33
C LYS A 96 -16.41 -16.28 -6.65
N TYR A 97 -16.03 -15.00 -6.69
CA TYR A 97 -16.67 -13.89 -5.98
C TYR A 97 -16.91 -12.67 -6.88
N PRO A 98 -17.74 -12.80 -7.94
CA PRO A 98 -17.88 -11.76 -8.98
C PRO A 98 -18.47 -10.44 -8.48
N LYS A 99 -19.11 -10.43 -7.30
CA LYS A 99 -19.70 -9.24 -6.69
C LYS A 99 -18.78 -8.55 -5.67
N HIS A 100 -17.55 -9.04 -5.48
CA HIS A 100 -16.63 -8.51 -4.51
C HIS A 100 -15.72 -7.44 -5.11
N LEU A 101 -15.49 -6.37 -4.37
CA LEU A 101 -14.47 -5.38 -4.70
C LEU A 101 -13.09 -5.98 -4.47
N ILE A 102 -12.29 -6.06 -5.52
CA ILE A 102 -10.93 -6.59 -5.42
C ILE A 102 -10.00 -5.50 -4.88
N ILE A 103 -9.30 -5.82 -3.79
CA ILE A 103 -8.17 -5.03 -3.27
C ILE A 103 -6.91 -5.85 -3.48
N GLU A 104 -6.04 -5.36 -4.36
CA GLU A 104 -4.75 -5.98 -4.66
C GLU A 104 -3.61 -5.23 -3.99
N GLU A 105 -2.59 -5.96 -3.53
CA GLU A 105 -1.45 -5.38 -2.85
C GLU A 105 -0.14 -6.14 -3.12
N ILE A 106 0.96 -5.40 -3.22
CA ILE A 106 2.30 -5.96 -3.33
C ILE A 106 3.10 -5.49 -2.12
N GLY A 107 3.58 -6.42 -1.34
CA GLY A 107 4.39 -6.15 -0.15
C GLY A 107 4.31 -7.24 0.91
N SER A 108 5.27 -7.23 1.84
CA SER A 108 5.38 -8.21 2.92
C SER A 108 4.12 -8.29 3.79
N GLY A 109 3.74 -9.49 4.21
CA GLY A 109 2.66 -9.74 5.17
C GLY A 109 2.89 -9.17 6.56
N LEU A 110 4.14 -8.80 6.89
CA LEU A 110 4.50 -8.16 8.17
C LEU A 110 4.15 -6.68 8.22
N ASN A 111 4.04 -6.02 7.08
CA ASN A 111 3.81 -4.60 7.02
C ASN A 111 2.32 -4.28 7.03
N LEU A 112 1.77 -3.88 8.18
CA LEU A 112 0.39 -3.41 8.31
C LEU A 112 0.18 -1.98 7.78
N ASN A 113 1.26 -1.25 7.52
CA ASN A 113 1.20 0.12 7.02
C ASN A 113 0.98 0.20 5.50
N LYS A 114 0.36 -0.80 4.90
CA LYS A 114 0.03 -0.88 3.48
C LYS A 114 -1.31 -0.22 3.17
N ARG A 115 -1.47 0.25 1.93
CA ARG A 115 -2.68 0.98 1.50
C ARG A 115 -3.93 0.10 1.56
N GLY A 116 -3.85 -1.14 1.08
CA GLY A 116 -4.98 -2.08 1.07
C GLY A 116 -5.45 -2.43 2.47
N ILE A 117 -4.52 -2.78 3.37
CA ILE A 117 -4.84 -3.06 4.78
C ILE A 117 -5.44 -1.85 5.47
N LYS A 118 -4.84 -0.65 5.31
CA LYS A 118 -5.41 0.58 5.87
C LYS A 118 -6.81 0.85 5.37
N LYS A 119 -7.07 0.66 4.07
CA LYS A 119 -8.39 0.81 3.47
C LYS A 119 -9.40 -0.15 4.10
N ILE A 120 -9.03 -1.43 4.28
CA ILE A 120 -9.87 -2.42 4.93
C ILE A 120 -10.18 -2.01 6.37
N ILE A 121 -9.18 -1.60 7.14
CA ILE A 121 -9.36 -1.17 8.53
C ILE A 121 -10.28 0.06 8.61
N HIS A 122 -10.09 1.07 7.75
CA HIS A 122 -10.95 2.26 7.73
C HIS A 122 -12.40 1.90 7.38
N LEU A 123 -12.62 1.05 6.36
CA LEU A 123 -13.95 0.56 6.00
C LEU A 123 -14.58 -0.25 7.13
N ALA A 124 -13.80 -1.07 7.81
CA ALA A 124 -14.27 -1.85 8.94
C ALA A 124 -14.75 -0.96 10.09
N ILE A 125 -13.95 0.03 10.48
CA ILE A 125 -14.28 1.00 11.54
C ILE A 125 -15.52 1.81 11.15
N ALA A 126 -15.66 2.19 9.87
CA ALA A 126 -16.84 2.88 9.34
C ALA A 126 -18.10 1.99 9.26
N GLY A 127 -18.04 0.72 9.66
CA GLY A 127 -19.18 -0.20 9.63
C GLY A 127 -19.56 -0.71 8.23
N LYS A 128 -18.71 -0.50 7.21
CA LYS A 128 -19.03 -0.69 5.79
C LYS A 128 -18.57 -2.04 5.22
N ILE A 129 -18.12 -3.00 6.01
CA ILE A 129 -17.73 -4.33 5.53
C ILE A 129 -18.79 -5.36 5.88
N GLU A 130 -19.35 -6.04 4.88
CA GLU A 130 -20.21 -7.20 5.04
C GLU A 130 -19.35 -8.47 5.11
N GLU A 131 -18.43 -8.60 4.13
CA GLU A 131 -17.64 -9.79 3.94
C GLU A 131 -16.26 -9.46 3.40
N LEU A 132 -15.23 -10.00 4.03
CA LEU A 132 -13.84 -9.93 3.55
C LEU A 132 -13.38 -11.34 3.20
N VAL A 133 -13.08 -11.57 1.92
CA VAL A 133 -12.58 -12.86 1.41
C VAL A 133 -11.08 -12.79 1.23
N VAL A 134 -10.37 -13.78 1.73
CA VAL A 134 -8.92 -13.95 1.58
C VAL A 134 -8.60 -15.41 1.24
N ALA A 135 -7.59 -15.64 0.42
CA ALA A 135 -7.18 -16.99 0.08
C ALA A 135 -6.66 -17.74 1.32
N HIS A 136 -5.86 -17.10 2.14
CA HIS A 136 -5.25 -17.63 3.35
C HIS A 136 -5.12 -16.54 4.41
N ARG A 137 -5.03 -16.88 5.71
CA ARG A 137 -4.79 -15.92 6.80
C ARG A 137 -3.56 -15.06 6.54
N ASP A 138 -2.46 -15.69 6.11
CA ASP A 138 -1.17 -15.05 5.82
C ASP A 138 -1.22 -14.09 4.62
N ARG A 139 -2.21 -14.23 3.74
CA ARG A 139 -2.43 -13.28 2.64
C ARG A 139 -2.93 -11.94 3.16
N LEU A 140 -3.74 -11.93 4.20
CA LEU A 140 -4.16 -10.68 4.84
C LEU A 140 -3.00 -10.10 5.65
N THR A 141 -2.51 -10.84 6.61
CA THR A 141 -1.38 -10.45 7.46
C THR A 141 -0.76 -11.68 8.13
N ARG A 142 0.55 -11.64 8.41
CA ARG A 142 1.22 -12.69 9.17
C ARG A 142 1.02 -12.56 10.67
N PHE A 143 0.88 -11.33 11.16
CA PHE A 143 0.63 -11.04 12.57
C PHE A 143 -0.58 -10.12 12.71
N GLY A 144 -1.39 -10.37 13.75
CA GLY A 144 -2.54 -9.54 14.07
C GLY A 144 -3.77 -9.82 13.18
N PHE A 145 -3.88 -11.01 12.61
CA PHE A 145 -5.10 -11.44 11.90
C PHE A 145 -6.32 -11.32 12.79
N GLU A 146 -6.22 -11.83 14.02
CA GLU A 146 -7.28 -11.82 15.02
C GLU A 146 -7.71 -10.38 15.37
N LEU A 147 -6.78 -9.44 15.39
CA LEU A 147 -7.09 -8.03 15.60
C LEU A 147 -7.93 -7.46 14.46
N ILE A 148 -7.58 -7.76 13.21
CA ILE A 148 -8.35 -7.30 12.05
C ILE A 148 -9.74 -7.96 12.04
N GLU A 149 -9.81 -9.24 12.36
CA GLU A 149 -11.06 -9.99 12.48
C GLU A 149 -11.97 -9.39 13.57
N GLU A 150 -11.42 -9.06 14.74
CA GLU A 150 -12.15 -8.40 15.83
C GLU A 150 -12.67 -7.02 15.39
N ILE A 151 -11.86 -6.22 14.71
CA ILE A 151 -12.28 -4.90 14.20
C ILE A 151 -13.45 -5.06 13.21
N ILE A 152 -13.36 -5.98 12.26
CA ILE A 152 -14.42 -6.21 11.26
C ILE A 152 -15.69 -6.68 11.95
N THR A 153 -15.59 -7.65 12.86
CA THR A 153 -16.73 -8.20 13.57
C THR A 153 -17.38 -7.16 14.48
N LYS A 154 -16.60 -6.40 15.22
CA LYS A 154 -17.10 -5.46 16.22
C LYS A 154 -17.74 -4.22 15.59
N TYR A 155 -17.08 -3.60 14.61
CA TYR A 155 -17.53 -2.33 14.04
C TYR A 155 -18.43 -2.52 12.84
N SER A 156 -18.11 -3.45 11.94
CA SER A 156 -18.94 -3.71 10.75
C SER A 156 -19.97 -4.81 10.94
N LYS A 157 -19.86 -5.62 11.99
CA LYS A 157 -20.61 -6.90 12.13
C LYS A 157 -20.47 -7.77 10.87
N GLY A 158 -19.34 -7.64 10.22
CA GLY A 158 -18.95 -8.41 9.04
C GLY A 158 -18.22 -9.69 9.40
N LYS A 159 -17.89 -10.48 8.42
CA LYS A 159 -17.14 -11.73 8.58
C LYS A 159 -15.95 -11.81 7.65
N ILE A 160 -14.93 -12.59 8.04
CA ILE A 160 -13.82 -12.96 7.15
C ILE A 160 -14.05 -14.37 6.65
N ILE A 161 -13.94 -14.57 5.35
CA ILE A 161 -13.99 -15.89 4.71
C ILE A 161 -12.60 -16.23 4.21
N ILE A 162 -12.07 -17.36 4.67
CA ILE A 162 -10.79 -17.90 4.23
C ILE A 162 -11.10 -19.01 3.23
N ILE A 163 -10.60 -18.84 2.01
CA ILE A 163 -10.72 -19.88 0.98
C ILE A 163 -9.57 -20.85 1.24
N SER A 164 -9.87 -21.93 1.96
CA SER A 164 -8.92 -23.03 2.11
C SER A 164 -8.72 -23.70 0.75
N GLU A 165 -7.75 -23.23 -0.03
CA GLU A 165 -7.19 -24.06 -1.09
C GLU A 165 -6.19 -25.03 -0.47
N PRO A 166 -6.13 -26.30 -0.97
CA PRO A 166 -5.14 -27.25 -0.49
C PRO A 166 -3.75 -26.62 -0.68
N GLU A 167 -3.08 -26.48 0.41
CA GLU A 167 -1.71 -26.09 0.67
C GLU A 167 -0.80 -25.91 -0.55
N LYS A 168 -0.79 -24.76 -1.17
CA LYS A 168 0.49 -24.16 -1.54
C LYS A 168 0.95 -23.38 -0.33
N LEU A 169 1.66 -24.04 0.55
CA LEU A 169 2.48 -23.42 1.60
C LEU A 169 3.18 -22.23 0.98
N GLU A 170 3.15 -21.09 1.66
CA GLU A 170 4.00 -19.98 1.23
C GLU A 170 5.42 -20.53 1.10
N PRO A 171 6.15 -20.24 0.01
CA PRO A 171 7.50 -20.72 -0.13
C PRO A 171 8.27 -20.34 1.13
N GLU A 172 8.97 -21.30 1.72
CA GLU A 172 9.84 -21.07 2.90
C GLU A 172 10.73 -19.83 2.69
N GLU A 173 11.08 -19.55 1.45
CA GLU A 173 11.80 -18.35 1.02
C GLU A 173 11.09 -17.02 1.37
N GLU A 174 9.75 -16.94 1.37
CA GLU A 174 9.04 -15.71 1.77
C GLU A 174 9.18 -15.46 3.27
N ILE A 175 9.10 -16.52 4.08
CA ILE A 175 9.26 -16.44 5.53
C ILE A 175 10.70 -16.02 5.85
N VAL A 176 11.68 -16.61 5.20
CA VAL A 176 13.09 -16.26 5.37
C VAL A 176 13.35 -14.79 4.99
N LYS A 177 12.82 -14.31 3.86
CA LYS A 177 12.95 -12.91 3.44
C LYS A 177 12.32 -11.95 4.44
N ASP A 178 11.17 -12.30 4.99
CA ASP A 178 10.48 -11.48 5.99
C ASP A 178 11.29 -11.43 7.30
N ILE A 179 11.87 -12.56 7.75
CA ILE A 179 12.77 -12.60 8.92
C ILE A 179 14.01 -11.75 8.67
N MET A 180 14.64 -11.86 7.51
CA MET A 180 15.81 -11.06 7.14
C MET A 180 15.48 -9.56 7.17
N ALA A 181 14.33 -9.15 6.65
CA ALA A 181 13.91 -7.75 6.68
C ALA A 181 13.73 -7.21 8.12
N ILE A 182 13.22 -8.02 9.04
CA ILE A 182 13.13 -7.66 10.47
C ILE A 182 14.54 -7.51 11.06
N MET A 183 15.42 -8.47 10.76
CA MET A 183 16.80 -8.46 11.26
C MET A 183 17.57 -7.25 10.76
N ASP A 184 17.44 -6.88 9.50
CA ASP A 184 18.08 -5.69 8.91
C ASP A 184 17.66 -4.41 9.62
N VAL A 185 16.37 -4.24 9.90
CA VAL A 185 15.86 -3.08 10.66
C VAL A 185 16.42 -3.06 12.08
N TYR A 186 16.52 -4.21 12.72
CA TYR A 186 17.04 -4.33 14.09
C TYR A 186 18.55 -4.02 14.15
N VAL A 187 19.32 -4.59 13.22
CA VAL A 187 20.76 -4.33 13.09
C VAL A 187 21.04 -2.86 12.78
N ALA A 188 20.26 -2.24 11.89
CA ALA A 188 20.38 -0.82 11.59
C ALA A 188 20.15 0.07 12.83
N LYS A 189 19.13 -0.25 13.65
CA LYS A 189 18.88 0.45 14.92
C LYS A 189 20.04 0.29 15.91
N ILE A 190 20.57 -0.92 16.08
CA ILE A 190 21.72 -1.17 16.98
C ILE A 190 22.94 -0.39 16.52
N ASN A 191 23.23 -0.37 15.22
CA ASN A 191 24.37 0.35 14.65
C ASN A 191 24.20 1.87 14.78
N GLY A 192 22.99 2.39 14.64
CA GLY A 192 22.65 3.78 14.91
C GLY A 192 22.95 4.17 16.37
N LEU A 193 22.47 3.36 17.32
CA LEU A 193 22.73 3.57 18.76
C LEU A 193 24.22 3.51 19.12
N ARG A 194 25.00 2.65 18.48
CA ARG A 194 26.47 2.55 18.67
C ARG A 194 27.19 3.80 18.17
N LYS A 195 26.76 4.38 17.04
CA LYS A 195 27.33 5.64 16.53
C LYS A 195 27.07 6.81 17.50
N TYR A 196 25.86 6.91 18.04
CA TYR A 196 25.48 7.94 19.02
C TYR A 196 26.35 7.84 20.28
N LYS A 197 26.47 6.65 20.87
CA LYS A 197 27.30 6.43 22.06
C LYS A 197 28.80 6.72 21.84
N LYS A 198 29.26 6.60 20.58
CA LYS A 198 30.66 6.90 20.24
C LYS A 198 30.91 8.40 20.10
N GLN A 199 29.93 9.16 19.62
CA GLN A 199 29.97 10.62 19.57
C GLN A 199 29.91 11.25 20.97
N GLU A 200 29.00 10.80 21.83
CA GLU A 200 28.93 11.28 23.24
C GLU A 200 30.24 11.04 24.02
N LYS A 201 30.94 9.93 23.76
CA LYS A 201 32.23 9.65 24.41
C LYS A 201 33.36 10.50 23.88
N SER A 202 33.36 10.88 22.59
CA SER A 202 34.36 11.77 22.01
C SER A 202 34.19 13.23 22.48
N GLU A 203 32.93 13.66 22.67
CA GLU A 203 32.61 15.01 23.19
C GLU A 203 32.90 15.18 24.69
N LYS A 204 32.86 14.09 25.48
CA LYS A 204 33.20 14.13 26.93
C LYS A 204 34.70 14.05 27.21
N ASN A 205 35.50 13.69 26.20
CA ASN A 205 36.94 13.54 26.33
C ASN A 205 37.74 14.68 25.62
N ALA A 206 37.04 15.69 25.08
CA ALA A 206 37.58 16.90 24.51
C ALA A 206 37.33 18.10 25.46
#